data_7bea691bb27a910b1ee5e48ec12bd210
#
_entry.id   7bea691bb27a910b1ee5e48ec12bd210
#
_cell.length_a   1.000
_cell.length_b   1.000
_cell.length_c   1.000
_cell.angle_alpha   90.00
_cell.angle_beta   90.00
_cell.angle_gamma   90.00
#
_symmetry.space_group_name_H-M   'P 1'
#
loop_
_entity.id
_entity.type
_entity.pdbx_description
1 polymer ?
#
loop_
_entity_poly.entity_id
_entity_poly.type
_entity_poly.pdbx_seq_one_letter_code
_entity_poly.pdbx_strand_id
1 'polypeptide(L)'
;MKREVLLLSRRCAIAAMGLGLLGLHATPAAAKAKLGEDGLYQMDWYLESFLDLSEDLAAATAKSKRFAVMWGLKGCPACKRMHEVHLMDPAVEAYIRDNFEVLHLNHVGARTVTDFDGRKLGEKALGEAYGIRFTPTIQFFPEQTTGLAALSGQAREVARMPGLLDPAAFLAMFRYVREKGYETAPFPDWLKKQV
;
A
#
# COMPACT_ATOMS: atom_id res chain seq x y z
N MET A 1 64.82 61.52 -3.94
CA MET A 1 65.29 60.61 -5.03
C MET A 1 64.40 59.43 -5.04
N LYS A 2 63.68 59.27 -6.13
CA LYS A 2 62.57 58.28 -6.37
C LYS A 2 63.20 56.91 -6.75
N ARG A 3 62.71 55.85 -6.27
CA ARG A 3 62.83 54.52 -6.91
C ARG A 3 61.48 53.83 -6.83
N GLU A 4 60.81 53.73 -7.98
CA GLU A 4 59.68 52.93 -8.23
C GLU A 4 60.11 51.48 -8.30
N VAL A 5 59.32 50.58 -7.65
CA VAL A 5 59.51 49.13 -7.81
C VAL A 5 58.24 48.58 -8.44
N LEU A 6 58.39 48.15 -9.66
CA LEU A 6 57.34 47.52 -10.51
C LEU A 6 57.02 46.13 -10.00
N LEU A 7 55.82 45.88 -9.51
CA LEU A 7 55.35 44.58 -9.15
C LEU A 7 54.51 43.96 -10.27
N LEU A 8 55.06 42.94 -10.93
CA LEU A 8 54.36 42.12 -11.91
C LEU A 8 53.25 41.29 -11.25
N SER A 9 52.03 41.54 -11.67
CA SER A 9 50.87 40.72 -11.34
C SER A 9 50.88 39.41 -12.14
N ARG A 10 51.09 38.26 -11.49
CA ARG A 10 50.83 36.94 -12.08
C ARG A 10 49.35 36.57 -11.89
N ARG A 11 48.59 36.65 -12.96
CA ARG A 11 47.21 36.13 -13.02
C ARG A 11 47.31 34.60 -13.15
N CYS A 12 47.04 33.88 -12.06
CA CYS A 12 46.73 32.43 -12.13
C CYS A 12 45.26 32.25 -12.51
N ALA A 13 45.04 31.81 -13.73
CA ALA A 13 43.71 31.33 -14.16
C ALA A 13 43.53 29.93 -13.60
N ILE A 14 42.62 29.79 -12.62
CA ILE A 14 42.14 28.49 -12.13
C ILE A 14 40.99 28.10 -13.03
N ALA A 15 41.21 27.13 -13.94
CA ALA A 15 40.15 26.48 -14.69
C ALA A 15 39.42 25.53 -13.74
N ALA A 16 38.22 25.88 -13.31
CA ALA A 16 37.33 24.99 -12.59
C ALA A 16 36.71 23.97 -13.57
N MET A 17 37.25 22.74 -13.61
CA MET A 17 36.56 21.60 -14.24
C MET A 17 35.36 21.24 -13.40
N GLY A 18 34.19 21.64 -13.86
CA GLY A 18 32.89 21.18 -13.33
C GLY A 18 32.67 19.72 -13.67
N LEU A 19 32.88 18.81 -12.71
CA LEU A 19 32.41 17.43 -12.81
C LEU A 19 30.91 17.42 -12.67
N GLY A 20 30.19 17.37 -13.79
CA GLY A 20 28.75 17.14 -13.82
C GLY A 20 28.45 15.73 -13.30
N LEU A 21 27.97 15.60 -12.06
CA LEU A 21 27.32 14.39 -11.58
C LEU A 21 26.05 14.18 -12.37
N LEU A 22 26.11 13.37 -13.43
CA LEU A 22 24.93 12.77 -14.05
C LEU A 22 24.30 11.83 -13.01
N GLY A 23 23.33 12.34 -12.26
CA GLY A 23 22.50 11.52 -11.39
C GLY A 23 21.79 10.47 -12.23
N LEU A 24 22.21 9.21 -12.14
CA LEU A 24 21.42 8.09 -12.65
C LEU A 24 20.14 8.06 -11.81
N HIS A 25 19.07 8.63 -12.35
CA HIS A 25 17.73 8.38 -11.85
C HIS A 25 17.38 6.95 -12.25
N ALA A 26 17.57 6.01 -11.31
CA ALA A 26 17.03 4.66 -11.47
C ALA A 26 15.50 4.80 -11.55
N THR A 27 14.92 4.62 -12.73
CA THR A 27 13.48 4.44 -12.87
C THR A 27 13.09 3.20 -12.08
N PRO A 28 12.17 3.30 -11.12
CA PRO A 28 11.68 2.11 -10.43
C PRO A 28 11.16 1.12 -11.48
N ALA A 29 11.63 -0.12 -11.40
CA ALA A 29 11.09 -1.17 -12.26
C ALA A 29 9.59 -1.27 -12.00
N ALA A 30 8.77 -1.21 -13.06
CA ALA A 30 7.34 -1.37 -12.93
C ALA A 30 7.05 -2.72 -12.28
N ALA A 31 6.22 -2.73 -11.22
CA ALA A 31 5.79 -3.96 -10.58
C ALA A 31 5.09 -4.86 -11.60
N LYS A 32 5.23 -6.17 -11.46
CA LYS A 32 4.56 -7.13 -12.32
C LYS A 32 3.72 -8.06 -11.46
N ALA A 33 2.45 -8.17 -11.82
CA ALA A 33 1.61 -9.19 -11.24
C ALA A 33 2.15 -10.57 -11.59
N LYS A 34 2.40 -11.42 -10.59
CA LYS A 34 2.84 -12.80 -10.74
C LYS A 34 1.74 -13.72 -10.26
N LEU A 35 1.59 -14.87 -10.89
CA LEU A 35 0.73 -15.92 -10.40
C LEU A 35 1.55 -16.77 -9.40
N GLY A 36 1.13 -16.81 -8.13
CA GLY A 36 1.73 -17.63 -7.10
C GLY A 36 1.39 -19.12 -7.27
N GLU A 37 2.09 -19.98 -6.53
CA GLU A 37 1.86 -21.43 -6.55
C GLU A 37 0.45 -21.81 -6.04
N ASP A 38 -0.10 -21.00 -5.15
CA ASP A 38 -1.49 -21.10 -4.66
C ASP A 38 -2.54 -20.65 -5.69
N GLY A 39 -2.11 -20.13 -6.84
CA GLY A 39 -2.95 -19.62 -7.91
C GLY A 39 -3.53 -18.23 -7.65
N LEU A 40 -3.03 -17.51 -6.66
CA LEU A 40 -3.34 -16.10 -6.46
C LEU A 40 -2.37 -15.21 -7.24
N TYR A 41 -2.86 -14.07 -7.70
CA TYR A 41 -2.02 -13.01 -8.24
C TYR A 41 -1.28 -12.32 -7.10
N GLN A 42 0.03 -12.14 -7.24
CA GLN A 42 0.90 -11.51 -6.24
C GLN A 42 1.58 -10.28 -6.82
N MET A 43 1.72 -9.24 -6.00
CA MET A 43 2.58 -8.10 -6.27
C MET A 43 3.84 -8.23 -5.42
N ASP A 44 4.98 -7.79 -5.92
CA ASP A 44 6.27 -7.87 -5.22
C ASP A 44 6.37 -6.95 -4.00
N TRP A 45 5.43 -6.05 -3.85
CA TRP A 45 5.33 -5.11 -2.73
C TRP A 45 4.25 -5.48 -1.70
N TYR A 46 3.55 -6.61 -1.86
CA TYR A 46 2.65 -7.08 -0.81
C TYR A 46 3.41 -7.37 0.48
N LEU A 47 2.73 -7.18 1.60
CA LEU A 47 3.31 -7.39 2.91
C LEU A 47 3.71 -8.87 3.09
N GLU A 48 4.99 -9.10 3.31
CA GLU A 48 5.48 -10.37 3.84
C GLU A 48 5.21 -10.39 5.35
N SER A 49 4.35 -11.28 5.80
CA SER A 49 3.82 -11.31 7.16
C SER A 49 3.95 -12.68 7.80
N PHE A 50 4.11 -12.70 9.12
CA PHE A 50 3.93 -13.90 9.94
C PHE A 50 2.45 -14.19 10.25
N LEU A 51 1.54 -13.46 9.63
CA LEU A 51 0.09 -13.60 9.72
C LEU A 51 -0.46 -13.34 11.12
N ASP A 52 0.08 -12.35 11.81
CA ASP A 52 -0.50 -11.74 13.01
C ASP A 52 -1.03 -10.35 12.66
N LEU A 53 -2.36 -10.20 12.64
CA LEU A 53 -2.99 -8.95 12.19
C LEU A 53 -2.68 -7.77 13.11
N SER A 54 -2.46 -8.02 14.42
CA SER A 54 -2.11 -6.96 15.37
C SER A 54 -0.68 -6.47 15.16
N GLU A 55 0.26 -7.39 14.93
CA GLU A 55 1.66 -7.05 14.65
C GLU A 55 1.77 -6.35 13.30
N ASP A 56 1.07 -6.83 12.27
CA ASP A 56 1.06 -6.23 10.93
C ASP A 56 0.53 -4.80 10.95
N LEU A 57 -0.59 -4.56 11.65
CA LEU A 57 -1.16 -3.21 11.79
C LEU A 57 -0.20 -2.30 12.55
N ALA A 58 0.38 -2.76 13.66
CA ALA A 58 1.34 -1.98 14.43
C ALA A 58 2.59 -1.63 13.59
N ALA A 59 3.10 -2.59 12.82
CA ALA A 59 4.24 -2.38 11.93
C ALA A 59 3.92 -1.40 10.79
N ALA A 60 2.71 -1.45 10.21
CA ALA A 60 2.26 -0.49 9.21
C ALA A 60 2.20 0.94 9.79
N THR A 61 1.62 1.07 10.98
CA THR A 61 1.51 2.35 11.69
C THR A 61 2.89 2.94 12.02
N ALA A 62 3.83 2.12 12.46
CA ALA A 62 5.21 2.56 12.73
C ALA A 62 5.91 3.13 11.48
N LYS A 63 5.51 2.68 10.29
CA LYS A 63 5.95 3.22 8.99
C LYS A 63 5.10 4.41 8.51
N SER A 64 4.18 4.92 9.31
CA SER A 64 3.18 5.93 8.92
C SER A 64 2.30 5.51 7.74
N LYS A 65 2.08 4.21 7.58
CA LYS A 65 1.19 3.62 6.57
C LYS A 65 -0.11 3.10 7.20
N ARG A 66 -1.11 2.89 6.36
CA ARG A 66 -2.36 2.24 6.72
C ARG A 66 -2.24 0.74 6.48
N PHE A 67 -2.97 -0.05 7.24
CA PHE A 67 -3.03 -1.50 7.06
C PHE A 67 -4.29 -1.90 6.30
N ALA A 68 -4.13 -2.76 5.29
CA ALA A 68 -5.23 -3.33 4.53
C ALA A 68 -5.04 -4.84 4.35
N VAL A 69 -6.14 -5.57 4.38
CA VAL A 69 -6.19 -7.01 4.03
C VAL A 69 -6.97 -7.18 2.75
N MET A 70 -6.32 -7.73 1.74
CA MET A 70 -6.91 -8.05 0.44
C MET A 70 -7.20 -9.55 0.36
N TRP A 71 -8.43 -9.89 -0.02
CA TRP A 71 -8.86 -11.26 -0.21
C TRP A 71 -8.93 -11.61 -1.68
N GLY A 72 -8.16 -12.62 -2.06
CA GLY A 72 -8.15 -13.19 -3.40
C GLY A 72 -8.69 -14.61 -3.45
N LEU A 73 -8.93 -15.11 -4.67
CA LEU A 73 -9.34 -16.48 -4.94
C LEU A 73 -8.73 -16.94 -6.26
N LYS A 74 -8.25 -18.17 -6.29
CA LYS A 74 -7.77 -18.80 -7.53
C LYS A 74 -8.87 -18.81 -8.60
N GLY A 75 -8.53 -18.39 -9.81
CA GLY A 75 -9.45 -18.35 -10.95
C GLY A 75 -10.49 -17.21 -10.90
N CYS A 76 -10.36 -16.24 -10.00
CA CYS A 76 -11.24 -15.09 -9.90
C CYS A 76 -10.97 -14.06 -11.03
N PRO A 77 -11.89 -13.82 -11.98
CA PRO A 77 -11.64 -12.89 -13.08
C PRO A 77 -11.47 -11.44 -12.63
N ALA A 78 -12.23 -11.01 -11.60
CA ALA A 78 -12.13 -9.68 -11.06
C ALA A 78 -10.79 -9.47 -10.32
N CYS A 79 -10.27 -10.50 -9.62
CA CYS A 79 -8.95 -10.46 -9.00
C CYS A 79 -7.85 -10.34 -10.07
N LYS A 80 -7.97 -11.09 -11.17
CA LYS A 80 -7.07 -10.96 -12.32
C LYS A 80 -7.06 -9.52 -12.84
N ARG A 81 -8.25 -8.96 -13.13
CA ARG A 81 -8.36 -7.59 -13.65
C ARG A 81 -7.80 -6.55 -12.67
N MET A 82 -8.03 -6.72 -11.38
CA MET A 82 -7.44 -5.84 -10.36
C MET A 82 -5.92 -5.80 -10.46
N HIS A 83 -5.28 -6.99 -10.53
CA HIS A 83 -3.82 -7.09 -10.56
C HIS A 83 -3.21 -6.69 -11.91
N GLU A 84 -3.85 -7.04 -13.03
CA GLU A 84 -3.30 -6.80 -14.37
C GLU A 84 -3.64 -5.41 -14.94
N VAL A 85 -4.61 -4.70 -14.36
CA VAL A 85 -5.06 -3.39 -14.86
C VAL A 85 -4.93 -2.32 -13.78
N HIS A 86 -5.61 -2.46 -12.63
CA HIS A 86 -5.66 -1.40 -11.61
C HIS A 86 -4.32 -1.23 -10.90
N LEU A 87 -3.73 -2.33 -10.42
CA LEU A 87 -2.46 -2.31 -9.70
C LEU A 87 -1.22 -2.18 -10.63
N MET A 88 -1.43 -2.28 -11.94
CA MET A 88 -0.38 -2.03 -12.95
C MET A 88 -0.34 -0.56 -13.39
N ASP A 89 -1.32 0.25 -13.03
CA ASP A 89 -1.23 1.70 -13.22
C ASP A 89 -0.16 2.27 -12.28
N PRO A 90 0.89 2.93 -12.83
CA PRO A 90 2.01 3.39 -12.00
C PRO A 90 1.61 4.39 -10.91
N ALA A 91 0.58 5.21 -11.14
CA ALA A 91 0.11 6.18 -10.15
C ALA A 91 -0.67 5.49 -9.03
N VAL A 92 -1.47 4.47 -9.35
CA VAL A 92 -2.19 3.64 -8.38
C VAL A 92 -1.19 2.84 -7.54
N GLU A 93 -0.26 2.15 -8.20
CA GLU A 93 0.78 1.37 -7.53
C GLU A 93 1.58 2.23 -6.56
N ALA A 94 2.16 3.34 -7.04
CA ALA A 94 2.96 4.24 -6.22
C ALA A 94 2.16 4.75 -5.01
N TYR A 95 0.92 5.20 -5.21
CA TYR A 95 0.09 5.68 -4.12
C TYR A 95 -0.16 4.61 -3.05
N ILE A 96 -0.49 3.38 -3.47
CA ILE A 96 -0.78 2.29 -2.52
C ILE A 96 0.51 1.91 -1.76
N ARG A 97 1.62 1.70 -2.45
CA ARG A 97 2.91 1.36 -1.83
C ARG A 97 3.39 2.39 -0.82
N ASP A 98 3.21 3.68 -1.13
CA ASP A 98 3.67 4.76 -0.25
C ASP A 98 2.80 4.91 1.00
N ASN A 99 1.51 4.55 0.92
CA ASN A 99 0.54 4.84 1.96
C ASN A 99 -0.03 3.62 2.68
N PHE A 100 0.21 2.39 2.17
CA PHE A 100 -0.38 1.17 2.72
C PHE A 100 0.62 0.04 2.83
N GLU A 101 0.44 -0.81 3.85
CA GLU A 101 0.91 -2.19 3.90
C GLU A 101 -0.29 -3.08 3.58
N VAL A 102 -0.18 -3.91 2.54
CA VAL A 102 -1.29 -4.74 2.05
C VAL A 102 -0.95 -6.21 2.25
N LEU A 103 -1.66 -6.86 3.18
CA LEU A 103 -1.60 -8.31 3.36
C LEU A 103 -2.55 -9.00 2.39
N HIS A 104 -2.06 -9.99 1.63
CA HIS A 104 -2.90 -10.75 0.70
C HIS A 104 -3.23 -12.13 1.26
N LEU A 105 -4.52 -12.41 1.42
CA LEU A 105 -5.06 -13.66 1.93
C LEU A 105 -5.88 -14.41 0.88
N ASN A 106 -5.87 -15.74 0.98
CA ASN A 106 -6.64 -16.64 0.14
C ASN A 106 -8.01 -16.92 0.78
N HIS A 107 -9.11 -16.57 0.10
CA HIS A 107 -10.47 -16.77 0.61
C HIS A 107 -10.81 -18.23 0.94
N VAL A 108 -10.12 -19.19 0.35
CA VAL A 108 -10.27 -20.62 0.63
C VAL A 108 -9.01 -21.24 1.19
N GLY A 109 -8.04 -20.40 1.62
CA GLY A 109 -6.75 -20.83 2.14
C GLY A 109 -6.83 -21.45 3.52
N ALA A 110 -5.70 -22.09 3.89
CA ALA A 110 -5.58 -22.83 5.16
C ALA A 110 -4.43 -22.30 6.03
N ARG A 111 -3.68 -21.26 5.59
CA ARG A 111 -2.62 -20.66 6.42
C ARG A 111 -3.25 -20.16 7.72
N THR A 112 -2.59 -20.43 8.84
CA THR A 112 -3.08 -19.94 10.14
C THR A 112 -2.80 -18.46 10.29
N VAL A 113 -3.84 -17.67 10.57
CA VAL A 113 -3.77 -16.24 10.83
C VAL A 113 -4.18 -15.98 12.29
N THR A 114 -3.40 -15.20 13.01
CA THR A 114 -3.73 -14.69 14.35
C THR A 114 -4.57 -13.43 14.17
N ASP A 115 -5.81 -13.47 14.64
CA ASP A 115 -6.75 -12.35 14.60
C ASP A 115 -6.43 -11.32 15.72
N PHE A 116 -7.02 -10.13 15.66
CA PHE A 116 -6.81 -9.04 16.64
C PHE A 116 -7.14 -9.43 18.09
N ASP A 117 -7.95 -10.45 18.32
CA ASP A 117 -8.26 -10.99 19.66
C ASP A 117 -7.36 -12.18 20.06
N GLY A 118 -6.32 -12.47 19.28
CA GLY A 118 -5.39 -13.58 19.52
C GLY A 118 -5.88 -14.95 19.07
N ARG A 119 -7.11 -15.06 18.53
CA ARG A 119 -7.59 -16.35 17.99
C ARG A 119 -6.81 -16.71 16.73
N LYS A 120 -6.42 -17.96 16.63
CA LYS A 120 -5.75 -18.53 15.45
C LYS A 120 -6.77 -19.24 14.57
N LEU A 121 -6.98 -18.71 13.38
CA LEU A 121 -7.96 -19.21 12.42
C LEU A 121 -7.27 -19.51 11.09
N GLY A 122 -7.71 -20.54 10.37
CA GLY A 122 -7.34 -20.68 8.96
C GLY A 122 -7.93 -19.52 8.14
N GLU A 123 -7.28 -19.14 7.05
CA GLU A 123 -7.73 -18.02 6.20
C GLU A 123 -9.22 -18.09 5.84
N LYS A 124 -9.72 -19.26 5.45
CA LYS A 124 -11.14 -19.47 5.15
C LYS A 124 -12.03 -19.14 6.35
N ALA A 125 -11.72 -19.69 7.53
CA ALA A 125 -12.49 -19.46 8.74
C ALA A 125 -12.44 -17.98 9.19
N LEU A 126 -11.28 -17.33 9.00
CA LEU A 126 -11.14 -15.89 9.24
C LEU A 126 -12.03 -15.09 8.28
N GLY A 127 -12.00 -15.40 6.97
CA GLY A 127 -12.88 -14.77 5.99
C GLY A 127 -14.36 -14.92 6.33
N GLU A 128 -14.79 -16.10 6.78
CA GLU A 128 -16.15 -16.37 7.26
C GLU A 128 -16.48 -15.52 8.50
N ALA A 129 -15.58 -15.41 9.48
CA ALA A 129 -15.75 -14.60 10.68
C ALA A 129 -15.89 -13.09 10.37
N TYR A 130 -15.23 -12.62 9.31
CA TYR A 130 -15.36 -11.24 8.82
C TYR A 130 -16.46 -11.06 7.78
N GLY A 131 -17.19 -12.13 7.42
CA GLY A 131 -18.28 -12.08 6.43
C GLY A 131 -17.80 -11.72 5.03
N ILE A 132 -16.61 -12.19 4.64
CA ILE A 132 -16.10 -12.04 3.28
C ILE A 132 -16.87 -12.97 2.36
N ARG A 133 -17.60 -12.41 1.39
CA ARG A 133 -18.47 -13.16 0.47
C ARG A 133 -18.08 -13.05 -0.99
N PHE A 134 -17.20 -12.11 -1.31
CA PHE A 134 -16.77 -11.78 -2.68
C PHE A 134 -15.27 -11.65 -2.74
N THR A 135 -14.72 -11.93 -3.90
CA THR A 135 -13.32 -11.62 -4.22
C THR A 135 -13.23 -10.85 -5.54
N PRO A 136 -12.36 -9.84 -5.62
CA PRO A 136 -11.57 -9.32 -4.51
C PRO A 136 -12.43 -8.62 -3.46
N THR A 137 -12.04 -8.67 -2.20
CA THR A 137 -12.51 -7.76 -1.15
C THR A 137 -11.30 -7.17 -0.46
N ILE A 138 -11.32 -5.86 -0.21
CA ILE A 138 -10.27 -5.20 0.54
C ILE A 138 -10.88 -4.62 1.81
N GLN A 139 -10.31 -5.02 2.96
CA GLN A 139 -10.64 -4.51 4.28
C GLN A 139 -9.62 -3.45 4.67
N PHE A 140 -10.06 -2.38 5.28
CA PHE A 140 -9.20 -1.33 5.79
C PHE A 140 -9.39 -1.19 7.29
N PHE A 141 -8.29 -1.14 8.02
CA PHE A 141 -8.28 -1.10 9.47
C PHE A 141 -7.87 0.28 10.00
N PRO A 142 -8.19 0.61 11.28
CA PRO A 142 -7.76 1.86 11.90
C PRO A 142 -6.23 1.93 12.02
N GLU A 143 -5.73 3.06 12.49
CA GLU A 143 -4.28 3.26 12.67
C GLU A 143 -3.72 2.59 13.93
N GLN A 144 -4.58 2.13 14.84
CA GLN A 144 -4.16 1.56 16.11
C GLN A 144 -4.92 0.27 16.41
N THR A 145 -4.26 -0.65 17.10
CA THR A 145 -4.86 -1.91 17.57
C THR A 145 -5.77 -1.72 18.78
N THR A 146 -5.72 -0.53 19.44
CA THR A 146 -6.47 -0.25 20.66
C THR A 146 -7.96 -0.48 20.46
N GLY A 147 -8.53 -1.35 21.28
CA GLY A 147 -9.95 -1.67 21.24
C GLY A 147 -10.36 -2.73 20.21
N LEU A 148 -9.52 -3.09 19.22
CA LEU A 148 -9.88 -4.06 18.20
C LEU A 148 -10.15 -5.46 18.76
N ALA A 149 -9.44 -5.86 19.81
CA ALA A 149 -9.65 -7.15 20.45
C ALA A 149 -11.06 -7.33 21.03
N ALA A 150 -11.70 -6.24 21.45
CA ALA A 150 -13.07 -6.25 21.98
C ALA A 150 -14.15 -6.24 20.89
N LEU A 151 -13.78 -5.95 19.64
CA LEU A 151 -14.68 -5.97 18.51
C LEU A 151 -14.62 -7.32 17.78
N SER A 152 -15.53 -7.57 16.85
CA SER A 152 -15.54 -8.79 16.03
C SER A 152 -15.91 -8.48 14.57
N GLY A 153 -15.35 -9.29 13.67
CA GLY A 153 -15.66 -9.24 12.26
C GLY A 153 -15.57 -7.82 11.68
N GLN A 154 -16.57 -7.42 10.93
CA GLN A 154 -16.58 -6.13 10.22
C GLN A 154 -16.53 -4.90 11.14
N ALA A 155 -16.91 -5.02 12.41
CA ALA A 155 -16.83 -3.90 13.35
C ALA A 155 -15.38 -3.42 13.62
N ARG A 156 -14.38 -4.20 13.25
CA ARG A 156 -12.95 -3.84 13.33
C ARG A 156 -12.48 -2.96 12.17
N GLU A 157 -13.28 -2.83 11.12
CA GLU A 157 -12.90 -2.12 9.90
C GLU A 157 -13.36 -0.66 9.93
N VAL A 158 -12.56 0.21 9.35
CA VAL A 158 -12.96 1.61 9.09
C VAL A 158 -13.60 1.77 7.71
N ALA A 159 -13.29 0.88 6.77
CA ALA A 159 -13.90 0.81 5.45
C ALA A 159 -13.73 -0.57 4.83
N ARG A 160 -14.54 -0.86 3.82
CA ARG A 160 -14.45 -2.10 3.03
C ARG A 160 -14.77 -1.80 1.57
N MET A 161 -14.01 -2.43 0.66
CA MET A 161 -14.29 -2.46 -0.77
C MET A 161 -14.68 -3.89 -1.17
N PRO A 162 -15.96 -4.25 -1.23
CA PRO A 162 -16.43 -5.56 -1.68
C PRO A 162 -16.50 -5.59 -3.21
N GLY A 163 -15.76 -6.51 -3.84
CA GLY A 163 -15.64 -6.57 -5.29
C GLY A 163 -14.67 -5.53 -5.86
N LEU A 164 -14.61 -5.45 -7.19
CA LEU A 164 -13.74 -4.53 -7.91
C LEU A 164 -14.52 -3.29 -8.35
N LEU A 165 -14.08 -2.12 -7.92
CA LEU A 165 -14.57 -0.83 -8.41
C LEU A 165 -13.92 -0.49 -9.76
N ASP A 166 -14.43 0.52 -10.47
CA ASP A 166 -13.74 1.10 -11.61
C ASP A 166 -12.40 1.74 -11.18
N PRO A 167 -11.45 1.96 -12.11
CA PRO A 167 -10.10 2.42 -11.74
C PRO A 167 -10.06 3.71 -10.93
N ALA A 168 -10.93 4.67 -11.23
CA ALA A 168 -10.95 5.96 -10.55
C ALA A 168 -11.48 5.81 -9.12
N ALA A 169 -12.60 5.10 -8.94
CA ALA A 169 -13.17 4.81 -7.63
C ALA A 169 -12.28 3.86 -6.81
N PHE A 170 -11.54 2.96 -7.46
CA PHE A 170 -10.56 2.09 -6.80
C PHE A 170 -9.48 2.90 -6.07
N LEU A 171 -8.80 3.81 -6.78
CA LEU A 171 -7.80 4.68 -6.16
C LEU A 171 -8.42 5.64 -5.13
N ALA A 172 -9.61 6.16 -5.44
CA ALA A 172 -10.33 7.04 -4.51
C ALA A 172 -10.67 6.36 -3.18
N MET A 173 -10.94 5.06 -3.14
CA MET A 173 -11.17 4.31 -1.90
C MET A 173 -9.91 4.30 -1.02
N PHE A 174 -8.73 4.11 -1.58
CA PHE A 174 -7.47 4.19 -0.83
C PHE A 174 -7.23 5.61 -0.30
N ARG A 175 -7.50 6.65 -1.10
CA ARG A 175 -7.44 8.05 -0.64
C ARG A 175 -8.42 8.32 0.50
N TYR A 176 -9.67 7.90 0.35
CA TYR A 176 -10.70 8.01 1.37
C TYR A 176 -10.25 7.46 2.72
N VAL A 177 -9.62 6.29 2.72
CA VAL A 177 -9.10 5.68 3.95
C VAL A 177 -7.89 6.44 4.47
N ARG A 178 -6.94 6.81 3.59
CA ARG A 178 -5.72 7.53 3.98
C ARG A 178 -6.03 8.88 4.60
N GLU A 179 -7.01 9.59 4.04
CA GLU A 179 -7.45 10.93 4.45
C GLU A 179 -8.51 10.90 5.57
N LYS A 180 -8.85 9.71 6.09
CA LYS A 180 -9.89 9.51 7.11
C LYS A 180 -11.27 10.04 6.70
N GLY A 181 -11.57 9.98 5.41
CA GLY A 181 -12.87 10.37 4.88
C GLY A 181 -14.04 9.65 5.54
N TYR A 182 -13.82 8.43 6.05
CA TYR A 182 -14.79 7.63 6.79
C TYR A 182 -15.25 8.29 8.12
N GLU A 183 -14.49 9.22 8.67
CA GLU A 183 -14.89 10.02 9.84
C GLU A 183 -15.87 11.14 9.47
N THR A 184 -15.98 11.48 8.18
CA THR A 184 -16.77 12.63 7.71
C THR A 184 -18.03 12.24 6.95
N ALA A 185 -17.98 11.20 6.10
CA ALA A 185 -19.09 10.74 5.29
C ALA A 185 -18.89 9.30 4.79
N PRO A 186 -19.95 8.57 4.42
CA PRO A 186 -19.84 7.31 3.67
C PRO A 186 -19.10 7.53 2.33
N PHE A 187 -18.37 6.50 1.86
CA PHE A 187 -17.54 6.59 0.66
C PHE A 187 -18.25 7.17 -0.59
N PRO A 188 -19.50 6.77 -0.93
CA PRO A 188 -20.16 7.31 -2.11
C PRO A 188 -20.41 8.82 -2.02
N ASP A 189 -20.67 9.35 -0.83
CA ASP A 189 -20.92 10.77 -0.62
C ASP A 189 -19.64 11.58 -0.51
N TRP A 190 -18.57 10.98 0.04
CA TRP A 190 -17.24 11.56 0.03
C TRP A 190 -16.72 11.64 -1.41
N LEU A 191 -16.87 10.58 -2.21
CA LEU A 191 -16.41 10.52 -3.60
C LEU A 191 -17.04 11.63 -4.47
N LYS A 192 -18.35 11.90 -4.32
CA LYS A 192 -19.04 12.99 -5.04
C LYS A 192 -18.44 14.37 -4.80
N LYS A 193 -17.77 14.58 -3.66
CA LYS A 193 -17.14 15.86 -3.30
C LYS A 193 -15.71 16.00 -3.85
N GLN A 194 -15.16 14.94 -4.45
CA GLN A 194 -13.80 14.95 -5.02
C GLN A 194 -13.81 15.26 -6.53
N VAL A 195 -14.99 15.39 -7.14
CA VAL A 195 -15.18 15.67 -8.58
C VAL A 195 -15.43 17.15 -8.82
#